data_2edaa74cd7273a7a51c8ce799052ef1e
#
_entry.id   2edaa74cd7273a7a51c8ce799052ef1e
#
_cell.length_a   1.000
_cell.length_b   1.000
_cell.length_c   1.000
_cell.angle_alpha   90.00
_cell.angle_beta   90.00
_cell.angle_gamma   90.00
#
_symmetry.space_group_name_H-M   'P 1'
#
loop_
_entity.id
_entity.type
_entity.pdbx_description
1 polymer ?
#
loop_
_entity_poly.entity_id
_entity_poly.type
_entity_poly.pdbx_seq_one_letter_code
_entity_poly.pdbx_strand_id
1 'polypeptide(L)'
;IVSGDTKVAGKGQVDGVFITTTGMGQIEDGVNVGGTLAQPGDAIIVTGDVGRHGCTILLAREDFGIEADVTSDCAPLWNTVEAVMNTTHDLHVIRDATRGGVGTVLYEIAEQSNVGIRLDAASVPVAPEVKGVCGMLGLEPLYLACEGRMVIMAPKDKADKIVETLRQCPYSKDAAIIGEVTTDQPG
;
A
#
# COMPACT_ATOMS: atom_id res chain seq x y z
N ILE A 1 -4.36 4.63 23.32
CA ILE A 1 -4.44 3.25 23.84
C ILE A 1 -5.44 3.24 24.99
N VAL A 2 -6.46 2.42 24.88
CA VAL A 2 -7.54 2.33 25.88
C VAL A 2 -7.48 1.06 26.75
N SER A 3 -6.79 0.04 26.27
CA SER A 3 -6.58 -1.22 26.99
C SER A 3 -5.31 -1.91 26.47
N GLY A 4 -4.74 -2.77 27.29
CA GLY A 4 -3.63 -3.63 26.93
C GLY A 4 -3.38 -4.65 28.03
N ASP A 5 -2.77 -5.78 27.67
CA ASP A 5 -2.32 -6.80 28.60
C ASP A 5 -0.96 -7.35 28.15
N THR A 6 -0.17 -7.80 29.11
CA THR A 6 1.13 -8.39 28.87
C THR A 6 1.21 -9.76 29.55
N LYS A 7 1.46 -10.80 28.75
CA LYS A 7 1.71 -12.15 29.26
C LYS A 7 3.16 -12.52 29.08
N VAL A 8 3.80 -12.97 30.16
CA VAL A 8 5.13 -13.56 30.10
C VAL A 8 4.99 -15.06 29.84
N ALA A 9 5.63 -15.53 28.78
CA ALA A 9 5.70 -16.93 28.44
C ALA A 9 6.94 -17.59 29.06
N GLY A 10 6.89 -18.90 29.27
CA GLY A 10 8.05 -19.68 29.75
C GLY A 10 9.18 -19.69 28.70
N LYS A 11 10.40 -19.93 29.16
CA LYS A 11 11.59 -20.02 28.30
C LYS A 11 11.39 -21.07 27.20
N GLY A 12 11.58 -20.66 25.93
CA GLY A 12 11.44 -21.52 24.74
C GLY A 12 10.00 -21.71 24.25
N GLN A 13 9.01 -21.01 24.84
CA GLN A 13 7.63 -21.05 24.37
C GLN A 13 7.32 -19.98 23.32
N VAL A 14 8.12 -18.90 23.30
CA VAL A 14 8.06 -17.83 22.30
C VAL A 14 9.46 -17.31 22.00
N ASP A 15 9.67 -16.82 20.80
CA ASP A 15 10.91 -16.17 20.38
C ASP A 15 10.75 -14.65 20.47
N GLY A 16 11.42 -14.02 21.42
CA GLY A 16 11.41 -12.57 21.60
C GLY A 16 10.05 -12.04 22.09
N VAL A 17 9.49 -11.08 21.37
CA VAL A 17 8.25 -10.37 21.74
C VAL A 17 7.27 -10.41 20.58
N PHE A 18 6.03 -10.79 20.87
CA PHE A 18 4.90 -10.71 19.95
C PHE A 18 3.95 -9.60 20.42
N ILE A 19 3.57 -8.71 19.50
CA ILE A 19 2.64 -7.62 19.79
C ILE A 19 1.46 -7.74 18.82
N THR A 20 0.25 -7.87 19.39
CA THR A 20 -1.00 -7.83 18.61
C THR A 20 -1.74 -6.56 18.97
N THR A 21 -2.16 -5.80 17.99
CA THR A 21 -2.95 -4.58 18.17
C THR A 21 -4.32 -4.73 17.52
N THR A 22 -5.34 -4.18 18.17
CA THR A 22 -6.70 -4.08 17.62
C THR A 22 -7.14 -2.63 17.72
N GLY A 23 -7.57 -2.06 16.60
CA GLY A 23 -8.09 -0.69 16.51
C GLY A 23 -9.58 -0.67 16.23
N MET A 24 -10.27 0.31 16.77
CA MET A 24 -11.65 0.66 16.42
C MET A 24 -11.71 2.13 16.07
N GLY A 25 -12.48 2.47 15.02
CA GLY A 25 -12.71 3.84 14.58
C GLY A 25 -14.16 4.04 14.17
N GLN A 26 -14.61 5.28 14.22
CA GLN A 26 -15.90 5.67 13.67
C GLN A 26 -15.70 6.11 12.23
N ILE A 27 -16.54 5.59 11.32
CA ILE A 27 -16.58 6.06 9.94
C ILE A 27 -17.37 7.37 9.93
N GLU A 28 -16.83 8.40 9.30
CA GLU A 28 -17.49 9.70 9.15
C GLU A 28 -18.68 9.61 8.22
N ASP A 29 -19.71 10.43 8.48
CA ASP A 29 -20.90 10.49 7.63
C ASP A 29 -20.52 10.90 6.19
N GLY A 30 -21.06 10.15 5.21
CA GLY A 30 -20.79 10.39 3.80
C GLY A 30 -19.54 9.72 3.25
N VAL A 31 -18.72 9.08 4.09
CA VAL A 31 -17.57 8.27 3.65
C VAL A 31 -18.05 6.87 3.33
N ASN A 32 -17.81 6.43 2.09
CA ASN A 32 -18.13 5.08 1.63
C ASN A 32 -16.96 4.54 0.79
N VAL A 33 -16.01 3.88 1.44
CA VAL A 33 -14.84 3.30 0.79
C VAL A 33 -14.76 1.80 1.09
N GLY A 34 -14.34 1.01 0.10
CA GLY A 34 -14.24 -0.44 0.28
C GLY A 34 -13.68 -1.15 -0.95
N GLY A 35 -13.12 -2.35 -0.77
CA GLY A 35 -12.53 -3.15 -1.86
C GLY A 35 -13.52 -3.58 -2.95
N THR A 36 -14.82 -3.48 -2.70
CA THR A 36 -15.88 -3.82 -3.65
C THR A 36 -16.44 -2.62 -4.41
N LEU A 37 -15.86 -1.44 -4.22
CA LEU A 37 -16.44 -0.17 -4.72
C LEU A 37 -15.64 0.45 -5.88
N ALA A 38 -14.60 -0.21 -6.37
CA ALA A 38 -13.88 0.26 -7.56
C ALA A 38 -14.79 0.33 -8.78
N GLN A 39 -14.68 1.41 -9.55
CA GLN A 39 -15.53 1.67 -10.71
C GLN A 39 -14.69 1.86 -11.97
N PRO A 40 -15.14 1.36 -13.14
CA PRO A 40 -14.50 1.68 -14.40
C PRO A 40 -14.37 3.19 -14.61
N GLY A 41 -13.17 3.64 -14.97
CA GLY A 41 -12.82 5.06 -15.09
C GLY A 41 -12.13 5.65 -13.87
N ASP A 42 -12.03 4.92 -12.76
CA ASP A 42 -11.23 5.33 -11.64
C ASP A 42 -9.74 5.36 -12.00
N ALA A 43 -9.05 6.37 -11.51
CA ALA A 43 -7.59 6.37 -11.47
C ALA A 43 -7.11 5.50 -10.30
N ILE A 44 -6.01 4.78 -10.51
CA ILE A 44 -5.33 3.98 -9.50
C ILE A 44 -4.12 4.76 -9.02
N ILE A 45 -4.07 5.08 -7.74
CA ILE A 45 -3.02 5.88 -7.11
C ILE A 45 -2.31 5.04 -6.05
N VAL A 46 -0.97 5.09 -6.02
CA VAL A 46 -0.19 4.61 -4.88
C VAL A 46 0.35 5.79 -4.08
N THR A 47 0.40 5.65 -2.77
CA THR A 47 0.83 6.73 -1.88
C THR A 47 2.34 6.93 -1.79
N GLY A 48 3.13 6.11 -2.48
CA GLY A 48 4.57 6.22 -2.54
C GLY A 48 5.22 5.06 -3.27
N ASP A 49 6.54 4.98 -3.21
CA ASP A 49 7.33 3.91 -3.84
C ASP A 49 7.03 2.54 -3.21
N VAL A 50 7.08 1.49 -4.03
CA VAL A 50 6.62 0.15 -3.65
C VAL A 50 7.77 -0.81 -3.39
N GLY A 51 7.51 -1.83 -2.55
CA GLY A 51 8.40 -2.97 -2.33
C GLY A 51 9.52 -2.77 -1.32
N ARG A 52 9.66 -1.61 -0.66
CA ARG A 52 10.74 -1.34 0.30
C ARG A 52 10.72 -2.29 1.48
N HIS A 53 9.57 -2.46 2.15
CA HIS A 53 9.50 -3.33 3.32
C HIS A 53 9.88 -4.76 2.97
N GLY A 54 9.24 -5.34 1.95
CA GLY A 54 9.55 -6.69 1.52
C GLY A 54 11.02 -6.89 1.16
N CYS A 55 11.62 -5.93 0.45
CA CYS A 55 13.04 -5.94 0.12
C CYS A 55 13.93 -5.88 1.38
N THR A 56 13.61 -4.99 2.34
CA THR A 56 14.35 -4.87 3.61
C THR A 56 14.30 -6.17 4.41
N ILE A 57 13.13 -6.79 4.53
CA ILE A 57 12.96 -8.05 5.27
C ILE A 57 13.68 -9.20 4.57
N LEU A 58 13.63 -9.24 3.25
CA LEU A 58 14.31 -10.26 2.46
C LEU A 58 15.83 -10.22 2.70
N LEU A 59 16.43 -9.03 2.59
CA LEU A 59 17.86 -8.84 2.84
C LEU A 59 18.26 -9.12 4.30
N ALA A 60 17.37 -8.84 5.26
CA ALA A 60 17.64 -9.09 6.68
C ALA A 60 17.53 -10.56 7.09
N ARG A 61 16.78 -11.37 6.34
CA ARG A 61 16.53 -12.79 6.67
C ARG A 61 17.42 -13.77 5.93
N GLU A 62 17.80 -13.42 4.72
CA GLU A 62 18.52 -14.31 3.82
C GLU A 62 19.89 -13.74 3.49
N ASP A 63 20.90 -14.59 3.53
CA ASP A 63 22.27 -14.21 3.15
C ASP A 63 22.48 -14.41 1.65
N PHE A 64 22.09 -13.41 0.88
CA PHE A 64 22.31 -13.40 -0.57
C PHE A 64 23.69 -12.81 -0.96
N GLY A 65 24.48 -12.34 0.00
CA GLY A 65 25.69 -11.58 -0.29
C GLY A 65 25.43 -10.26 -1.00
N ILE A 66 24.21 -9.72 -0.88
CA ILE A 66 23.79 -8.44 -1.46
C ILE A 66 23.77 -7.38 -0.36
N GLU A 67 24.55 -6.33 -0.55
CA GLU A 67 24.50 -5.13 0.28
C GLU A 67 23.72 -4.03 -0.45
N ALA A 68 22.67 -3.54 0.18
CA ALA A 68 21.87 -2.42 -0.34
C ALA A 68 21.34 -1.56 0.81
N ASP A 69 21.36 -0.24 0.63
CA ASP A 69 20.82 0.73 1.59
C ASP A 69 19.30 0.88 1.39
N VAL A 70 18.57 -0.16 1.81
CA VAL A 70 17.10 -0.18 1.76
C VAL A 70 16.56 -0.21 3.16
N THR A 71 15.71 0.76 3.48
CA THR A 71 14.99 0.83 4.75
C THR A 71 13.50 0.59 4.54
N SER A 72 12.84 -0.04 5.51
CA SER A 72 11.40 -0.27 5.48
C SER A 72 10.61 1.04 5.34
N ASP A 73 9.51 0.97 4.62
CA ASP A 73 8.53 2.06 4.46
C ASP A 73 7.49 2.12 5.60
N CYS A 74 7.67 1.37 6.68
CA CYS A 74 6.78 1.37 7.85
C CYS A 74 6.49 2.80 8.31
N ALA A 75 5.20 3.18 8.32
CA ALA A 75 4.78 4.54 8.65
C ALA A 75 3.34 4.59 9.19
N PRO A 76 3.01 5.52 10.10
CA PRO A 76 1.64 5.81 10.47
C PRO A 76 0.94 6.59 9.35
N LEU A 77 -0.20 6.08 8.87
CA LEU A 77 -0.84 6.60 7.65
C LEU A 77 -2.09 7.44 7.91
N TRP A 78 -2.55 7.56 9.17
CA TRP A 78 -3.80 8.28 9.44
C TRP A 78 -3.79 9.71 8.90
N ASN A 79 -2.73 10.48 9.15
CA ASN A 79 -2.64 11.86 8.68
C ASN A 79 -2.68 11.96 7.14
N THR A 80 -2.18 10.95 6.45
CA THR A 80 -2.24 10.85 4.99
C THR A 80 -3.66 10.59 4.51
N VAL A 81 -4.37 9.66 5.16
CA VAL A 81 -5.79 9.38 4.86
C VAL A 81 -6.64 10.62 5.12
N GLU A 82 -6.48 11.26 6.29
CA GLU A 82 -7.20 12.48 6.66
C GLU A 82 -6.97 13.62 5.64
N ALA A 83 -5.74 13.82 5.19
CA ALA A 83 -5.43 14.84 4.17
C ALA A 83 -6.15 14.56 2.84
N VAL A 84 -6.20 13.30 2.41
CA VAL A 84 -6.93 12.90 1.20
C VAL A 84 -8.44 13.10 1.37
N MET A 85 -9.00 12.68 2.50
CA MET A 85 -10.43 12.86 2.81
C MET A 85 -10.84 14.34 2.89
N ASN A 86 -9.96 15.21 3.42
CA ASN A 86 -10.17 16.66 3.40
C ASN A 86 -10.09 17.27 1.99
N THR A 87 -9.50 16.55 1.04
CA THR A 87 -9.41 16.99 -0.36
C THR A 87 -10.66 16.62 -1.14
N THR A 88 -11.18 15.40 -0.94
CA THR A 88 -12.40 14.90 -1.56
C THR A 88 -12.98 13.74 -0.75
N HIS A 89 -14.30 13.64 -0.67
CA HIS A 89 -15.03 12.47 -0.18
C HIS A 89 -15.43 11.51 -1.33
N ASP A 90 -15.16 11.89 -2.58
CA ASP A 90 -15.42 11.06 -3.74
C ASP A 90 -14.27 10.07 -3.94
N LEU A 91 -14.25 9.07 -3.06
CA LEU A 91 -13.23 8.01 -2.97
C LEU A 91 -13.95 6.67 -2.99
N HIS A 92 -13.48 5.74 -3.80
CA HIS A 92 -14.09 4.41 -3.91
C HIS A 92 -13.30 3.36 -3.12
N VAL A 93 -11.97 3.39 -3.19
CA VAL A 93 -11.11 2.45 -2.48
C VAL A 93 -9.98 3.18 -1.77
N ILE A 94 -9.74 2.79 -0.52
CA ILE A 94 -8.49 3.03 0.22
C ILE A 94 -8.09 1.70 0.86
N ARG A 95 -6.96 1.14 0.45
CA ARG A 95 -6.53 -0.19 0.86
C ARG A 95 -5.02 -0.21 1.10
N ASP A 96 -4.59 -0.75 2.24
CA ASP A 96 -3.18 -1.00 2.52
C ASP A 96 -2.59 -2.03 1.54
N ALA A 97 -1.31 -1.86 1.19
CA ALA A 97 -0.59 -2.74 0.28
C ALA A 97 0.38 -3.67 1.01
N THR A 98 -0.04 -4.24 2.15
CA THR A 98 0.80 -5.00 3.06
C THR A 98 1.22 -6.33 2.46
N ARG A 99 0.49 -7.41 2.69
CA ARG A 99 0.86 -8.74 2.19
C ARG A 99 0.61 -8.87 0.69
N GLY A 100 1.62 -9.39 -0.03
CA GLY A 100 1.57 -9.55 -1.48
C GLY A 100 1.69 -8.24 -2.24
N GLY A 101 1.93 -7.12 -1.54
CA GLY A 101 2.18 -5.82 -2.15
C GLY A 101 1.00 -5.26 -2.93
N VAL A 102 1.28 -4.26 -3.74
CA VAL A 102 0.29 -3.58 -4.59
C VAL A 102 -0.33 -4.54 -5.61
N GLY A 103 0.45 -5.47 -6.18
CA GLY A 103 -0.03 -6.39 -7.20
C GLY A 103 -1.16 -7.29 -6.68
N THR A 104 -0.99 -7.90 -5.50
CA THR A 104 -2.03 -8.74 -4.90
C THR A 104 -3.26 -7.93 -4.50
N VAL A 105 -3.07 -6.75 -3.92
CA VAL A 105 -4.20 -5.86 -3.55
C VAL A 105 -5.03 -5.46 -4.76
N LEU A 106 -4.38 -5.13 -5.87
CA LEU A 106 -5.09 -4.78 -7.11
C LEU A 106 -5.87 -5.96 -7.68
N TYR A 107 -5.29 -7.18 -7.64
CA TYR A 107 -6.00 -8.39 -8.03
C TYR A 107 -7.24 -8.63 -7.16
N GLU A 108 -7.10 -8.54 -5.83
CA GLU A 108 -8.24 -8.69 -4.89
C GLU A 108 -9.36 -7.67 -5.17
N ILE A 109 -9.00 -6.40 -5.44
CA ILE A 109 -9.99 -5.36 -5.75
C ILE A 109 -10.67 -5.63 -7.09
N ALA A 110 -9.90 -6.05 -8.12
CA ALA A 110 -10.45 -6.38 -9.43
C ALA A 110 -11.50 -7.50 -9.33
N GLU A 111 -11.18 -8.56 -8.60
CA GLU A 111 -12.09 -9.69 -8.36
C GLU A 111 -13.32 -9.26 -7.55
N GLN A 112 -13.13 -8.54 -6.43
CA GLN A 112 -14.23 -8.13 -5.55
C GLN A 112 -15.19 -7.11 -6.19
N SER A 113 -14.66 -6.22 -7.02
CA SER A 113 -15.45 -5.19 -7.74
C SER A 113 -15.92 -5.65 -9.12
N ASN A 114 -15.48 -6.83 -9.59
CA ASN A 114 -15.76 -7.35 -10.95
C ASN A 114 -15.37 -6.35 -12.05
N VAL A 115 -14.15 -5.81 -11.96
CA VAL A 115 -13.59 -4.83 -12.89
C VAL A 115 -12.24 -5.29 -13.44
N GLY A 116 -11.81 -4.71 -14.54
CA GLY A 116 -10.45 -4.86 -15.05
C GLY A 116 -9.52 -3.78 -14.49
N ILE A 117 -8.23 -4.07 -14.44
CA ILE A 117 -7.19 -3.12 -14.03
C ILE A 117 -6.13 -3.04 -15.12
N ARG A 118 -5.81 -1.83 -15.53
CA ARG A 118 -4.72 -1.54 -16.46
C ARG A 118 -3.66 -0.69 -15.74
N LEU A 119 -2.44 -1.24 -15.63
CA LEU A 119 -1.30 -0.54 -15.05
C LEU A 119 -0.37 0.02 -16.14
N ASP A 120 0.20 1.18 -15.87
CA ASP A 120 1.37 1.68 -16.56
C ASP A 120 2.62 1.37 -15.71
N ALA A 121 3.37 0.36 -16.12
CA ALA A 121 4.56 -0.08 -15.41
C ALA A 121 5.63 1.01 -15.26
N ALA A 122 5.69 1.98 -16.19
CA ALA A 122 6.63 3.07 -16.12
C ALA A 122 6.27 4.10 -15.04
N SER A 123 4.99 4.19 -14.69
CA SER A 123 4.47 5.12 -13.68
C SER A 123 4.53 4.57 -12.25
N VAL A 124 4.81 3.27 -12.06
CA VAL A 124 4.96 2.67 -10.74
C VAL A 124 6.26 3.14 -10.10
N PRO A 125 6.20 3.89 -8.98
CA PRO A 125 7.41 4.37 -8.32
C PRO A 125 8.09 3.21 -7.58
N VAL A 126 9.34 2.95 -7.92
CA VAL A 126 10.20 1.94 -7.26
C VAL A 126 11.57 2.57 -7.04
N ALA A 127 12.07 2.52 -5.81
CA ALA A 127 13.40 3.03 -5.50
C ALA A 127 14.50 2.28 -6.28
N PRO A 128 15.56 2.97 -6.72
CA PRO A 128 16.65 2.34 -7.49
C PRO A 128 17.26 1.13 -6.79
N GLU A 129 17.43 1.20 -5.48
CA GLU A 129 17.98 0.13 -4.64
C GLU A 129 17.09 -1.11 -4.65
N VAL A 130 15.77 -0.91 -4.53
CA VAL A 130 14.76 -1.99 -4.62
C VAL A 130 14.77 -2.60 -6.01
N LYS A 131 14.84 -1.78 -7.08
CA LYS A 131 14.96 -2.29 -8.46
C LYS A 131 16.22 -3.12 -8.65
N GLY A 132 17.35 -2.68 -8.08
CA GLY A 132 18.62 -3.40 -8.16
C GLY A 132 18.53 -4.78 -7.51
N VAL A 133 18.06 -4.85 -6.26
CA VAL A 133 17.90 -6.11 -5.52
C VAL A 133 16.93 -7.04 -6.24
N CYS A 134 15.75 -6.53 -6.64
CA CYS A 134 14.75 -7.33 -7.33
C CYS A 134 15.28 -7.87 -8.68
N GLY A 135 16.02 -7.05 -9.42
CA GLY A 135 16.62 -7.47 -10.69
C GLY A 135 17.65 -8.59 -10.52
N MET A 136 18.46 -8.57 -9.45
CA MET A 136 19.41 -9.64 -9.14
C MET A 136 18.72 -10.93 -8.71
N LEU A 137 17.60 -10.84 -8.01
CA LEU A 137 16.90 -12.00 -7.45
C LEU A 137 15.75 -12.50 -8.34
N GLY A 138 15.48 -11.85 -9.46
CA GLY A 138 14.36 -12.21 -10.35
C GLY A 138 12.98 -11.95 -9.73
N LEU A 139 12.86 -10.94 -8.88
CA LEU A 139 11.63 -10.58 -8.17
C LEU A 139 10.93 -9.39 -8.82
N GLU A 140 9.60 -9.34 -8.69
CA GLU A 140 8.79 -8.21 -9.13
C GLU A 140 8.41 -7.32 -7.93
N PRO A 141 8.85 -6.04 -7.89
CA PRO A 141 8.59 -5.13 -6.77
C PRO A 141 7.12 -4.97 -6.40
N LEU A 142 6.20 -5.09 -7.37
CA LEU A 142 4.76 -4.98 -7.15
C LEU A 142 4.21 -6.01 -6.16
N TYR A 143 4.87 -7.17 -6.02
CA TYR A 143 4.44 -8.24 -5.12
C TYR A 143 5.19 -8.25 -3.79
N LEU A 144 6.13 -7.33 -3.59
CA LEU A 144 6.80 -7.16 -2.30
C LEU A 144 5.94 -6.34 -1.35
N ALA A 145 5.90 -6.78 -0.09
CA ALA A 145 5.11 -6.13 0.96
C ALA A 145 5.49 -4.65 1.14
N CYS A 146 4.47 -3.83 1.41
CA CYS A 146 4.60 -2.43 1.81
C CYS A 146 3.88 -2.21 3.14
N GLU A 147 4.56 -1.65 4.14
CA GLU A 147 4.00 -1.43 5.48
C GLU A 147 3.61 0.04 5.75
N GLY A 148 3.87 0.90 4.77
CA GLY A 148 3.56 2.32 4.80
C GLY A 148 2.99 2.85 3.48
N ARG A 149 2.34 1.98 2.70
CA ARG A 149 1.73 2.37 1.41
C ARG A 149 0.29 1.91 1.31
N MET A 150 -0.48 2.70 0.58
CA MET A 150 -1.87 2.41 0.25
C MET A 150 -2.10 2.52 -1.25
N VAL A 151 -3.10 1.79 -1.72
CA VAL A 151 -3.75 1.98 -3.01
C VAL A 151 -5.01 2.79 -2.78
N ILE A 152 -5.21 3.84 -3.58
CA ILE A 152 -6.40 4.67 -3.59
C ILE A 152 -7.01 4.61 -4.99
N MET A 153 -8.32 4.41 -5.07
CA MET A 153 -9.07 4.52 -6.32
C MET A 153 -10.14 5.60 -6.18
N ALA A 154 -10.17 6.49 -7.15
CA ALA A 154 -11.06 7.64 -7.18
C ALA A 154 -11.33 8.07 -8.62
N PRO A 155 -12.41 8.84 -8.88
CA PRO A 155 -12.68 9.40 -10.19
C PRO A 155 -11.47 10.13 -10.78
N LYS A 156 -11.23 9.93 -12.06
CA LYS A 156 -10.03 10.44 -12.76
C LYS A 156 -9.86 11.96 -12.62
N ASP A 157 -10.95 12.72 -12.56
CA ASP A 157 -10.93 14.18 -12.40
C ASP A 157 -10.46 14.64 -11.01
N LYS A 158 -10.40 13.74 -10.02
CA LYS A 158 -9.89 14.00 -8.67
C LYS A 158 -8.43 13.58 -8.49
N ALA A 159 -7.93 12.70 -9.34
CA ALA A 159 -6.66 12.00 -9.16
C ALA A 159 -5.46 12.93 -9.02
N ASP A 160 -5.32 13.93 -9.88
CA ASP A 160 -4.18 14.86 -9.83
C ASP A 160 -4.14 15.64 -8.51
N LYS A 161 -5.30 16.09 -8.04
CA LYS A 161 -5.40 16.81 -6.78
C LYS A 161 -5.10 15.93 -5.57
N ILE A 162 -5.52 14.65 -5.61
CA ILE A 162 -5.18 13.68 -4.58
C ILE A 162 -3.67 13.46 -4.55
N VAL A 163 -3.02 13.26 -5.70
CA VAL A 163 -1.57 13.06 -5.78
C VAL A 163 -0.81 14.31 -5.30
N GLU A 164 -1.26 15.51 -5.67
CA GLU A 164 -0.68 16.76 -5.17
C GLU A 164 -0.74 16.85 -3.64
N THR A 165 -1.89 16.51 -3.04
CA THR A 165 -2.08 16.46 -1.58
C THR A 165 -1.17 15.41 -0.94
N LEU A 166 -1.12 14.20 -1.51
CA LEU A 166 -0.28 13.11 -1.01
C LEU A 166 1.20 13.51 -0.98
N ARG A 167 1.70 14.16 -2.02
CA ARG A 167 3.11 14.59 -2.10
C ARG A 167 3.52 15.62 -1.06
N GLN A 168 2.57 16.27 -0.41
CA GLN A 168 2.80 17.16 0.72
C GLN A 168 2.83 16.41 2.06
N CYS A 169 2.38 15.15 2.10
CA CYS A 169 2.41 14.31 3.30
C CYS A 169 3.82 13.72 3.52
N PRO A 170 4.26 13.56 4.79
CA PRO A 170 5.63 13.18 5.12
C PRO A 170 6.13 11.87 4.47
N TYR A 171 5.25 10.90 4.24
CA TYR A 171 5.61 9.57 3.76
C TYR A 171 5.21 9.29 2.31
N SER A 172 4.66 10.29 1.59
CA SER A 172 4.00 10.10 0.30
C SER A 172 4.57 10.98 -0.82
N LYS A 173 5.82 11.44 -0.70
CA LYS A 173 6.47 12.33 -1.70
C LYS A 173 6.51 11.73 -3.11
N ASP A 174 6.58 10.41 -3.21
CA ASP A 174 6.67 9.66 -4.47
C ASP A 174 5.29 9.13 -4.91
N ALA A 175 4.18 9.68 -4.37
CA ALA A 175 2.84 9.31 -4.77
C ALA A 175 2.62 9.51 -6.28
N ALA A 176 1.96 8.54 -6.92
CA ALA A 176 1.76 8.56 -8.36
C ALA A 176 0.44 7.89 -8.78
N ILE A 177 -0.11 8.35 -9.91
CA ILE A 177 -1.13 7.59 -10.64
C ILE A 177 -0.40 6.50 -11.41
N ILE A 178 -0.78 5.24 -11.18
CA ILE A 178 -0.11 4.06 -11.77
C ILE A 178 -0.97 3.32 -12.78
N GLY A 179 -2.21 3.72 -12.97
CA GLY A 179 -3.12 3.05 -13.90
C GLY A 179 -4.57 3.51 -13.77
N GLU A 180 -5.44 2.73 -14.34
CA GLU A 180 -6.89 2.96 -14.35
C GLU A 180 -7.69 1.68 -14.20
N VAL A 181 -8.89 1.80 -13.66
CA VAL A 181 -9.90 0.74 -13.62
C VAL A 181 -10.66 0.72 -14.92
N THR A 182 -10.86 -0.47 -15.49
CA THR A 182 -11.50 -0.68 -16.80
C THR A 182 -12.65 -1.65 -16.73
N THR A 183 -13.39 -1.78 -17.83
CA THR A 183 -14.40 -2.84 -18.03
C THR A 183 -13.81 -4.10 -18.69
N ASP A 184 -12.54 -4.04 -19.14
CA ASP A 184 -11.91 -5.10 -19.91
C ASP A 184 -11.37 -6.17 -18.97
N GLN A 185 -11.63 -7.45 -19.26
CA GLN A 185 -11.09 -8.60 -18.52
C GLN A 185 -11.32 -8.49 -17.00
N PRO A 186 -12.57 -8.45 -16.53
CA PRO A 186 -12.89 -8.37 -15.12
C PRO A 186 -12.44 -9.63 -14.36
N GLY A 187 -11.81 -9.44 -13.16
CA GLY A 187 -11.34 -10.49 -12.27
C GLY A 187 -9.90 -10.89 -12.43
#